data_3867957ce6269a384521cde3f9abdb6b
#
_entry.id   3867957ce6269a384521cde3f9abdb6b
#
_cell.length_a   1.000
_cell.length_b   1.000
_cell.length_c   1.000
_cell.angle_alpha   90.00
_cell.angle_beta   90.00
_cell.angle_gamma   90.00
#
_symmetry.space_group_name_H-M   'P 1'
#
loop_
_entity.id
_entity.type
_entity.pdbx_description
1 polymer ?
#
loop_
_entity_poly.entity_id
_entity_poly.type
_entity_poly.pdbx_seq_one_letter_code
_entity_poly.pdbx_strand_id
1 'polypeptide(L)'
;MAAPLLEKLSESLGSPEPAIRLILSVLVGYPFALVYRWFLFYQPATVVHLFHICSGLALAAFNFGSQLYHSAVCVFVQFLMLRLMGRTVTGVLSSFTFQMLYLLAGYYYTATEEYDIKWTMPHCVLTLKLIGLAFDFYDGGKEPSQLSADQAKAALPSVPTLLEVFGFSYFYGGFLVGPQFTMRNYQKLVSRELTDCPGKPPNSVVPALKRFALGFLCLAMYAIFSPSFPDTYLLTDEYEAQPFWYRCVFILLWGKFMLYKYVSCWVIAEGVCILAGLGYNGVVNGKHQWDACANMKVWLFETTPLFGGTIASFNINTNAWAARHVFKRLKFLGNKTLSHVATLLFLTIWHGLHSGYILCFSMEFFIITVERQAQALVLDSPLLTSLANSHFYPFVYIVQQFIHWLFMGYPLVPFCLFTYDKWLKVYSSVYFCGHLFFLVAYLILPFLRITLVPKKDRREKKQD
;
A
#
# COMPACT_ATOMS: atom_id res chain seq x y z
N MET A 1 -1.50 32.69 12.05
CA MET A 1 -0.02 32.61 12.16
C MET A 1 0.59 31.41 11.42
N ALA A 2 -0.09 30.26 11.30
CA ALA A 2 0.48 29.10 10.58
C ALA A 2 0.50 29.24 9.04
N ALA A 3 -0.52 29.89 8.45
CA ALA A 3 -0.63 30.03 6.99
C ALA A 3 0.58 30.73 6.32
N PRO A 4 1.04 31.90 6.77
CA PRO A 4 2.19 32.57 6.12
C PRO A 4 3.52 31.81 6.31
N LEU A 5 3.66 30.96 7.33
CA LEU A 5 4.84 30.12 7.51
C LEU A 5 4.82 28.93 6.54
N LEU A 6 3.67 28.33 6.33
CA LEU A 6 3.50 27.20 5.39
C LEU A 6 3.66 27.67 3.94
N GLU A 7 3.14 28.86 3.60
CA GLU A 7 3.36 29.47 2.27
C GLU A 7 4.86 29.68 2.01
N LYS A 8 5.60 30.29 2.94
CA LYS A 8 7.06 30.47 2.83
C LYS A 8 7.82 29.14 2.70
N LEU A 9 7.38 28.11 3.44
CA LEU A 9 7.95 26.77 3.33
C LEU A 9 7.63 26.13 1.95
N SER A 10 6.42 26.33 1.44
CA SER A 10 6.00 25.89 0.13
C SER A 10 6.87 26.51 -0.98
N GLU A 11 7.04 27.80 -0.94
CA GLU A 11 7.91 28.53 -1.89
C GLU A 11 9.38 28.08 -1.77
N SER A 12 9.92 27.97 -0.56
CA SER A 12 11.33 27.61 -0.35
C SER A 12 11.65 26.15 -0.74
N LEU A 13 10.71 25.24 -0.59
CA LEU A 13 10.87 23.82 -0.91
C LEU A 13 10.37 23.46 -2.30
N GLY A 14 9.72 24.38 -3.01
CA GLY A 14 9.10 24.13 -4.32
C GLY A 14 8.06 23.02 -4.31
N SER A 15 7.38 22.85 -3.15
CA SER A 15 6.40 21.77 -2.94
C SER A 15 5.03 22.34 -2.59
N PRO A 16 3.91 21.78 -3.10
CA PRO A 16 2.57 22.27 -2.77
C PRO A 16 2.30 22.27 -1.26
N GLU A 17 1.64 23.31 -0.76
CA GLU A 17 1.29 23.44 0.67
C GLU A 17 0.59 22.20 1.25
N PRO A 18 -0.38 21.54 0.56
CA PRO A 18 -0.99 20.32 1.08
C PRO A 18 0.01 19.17 1.31
N ALA A 19 1.06 19.06 0.49
CA ALA A 19 2.10 18.03 0.67
C ALA A 19 2.94 18.33 1.92
N ILE A 20 3.25 19.61 2.17
CA ILE A 20 3.98 20.03 3.39
C ILE A 20 3.13 19.78 4.62
N ARG A 21 1.84 20.12 4.59
CA ARG A 21 0.91 19.83 5.70
C ARG A 21 0.87 18.33 6.00
N LEU A 22 0.81 17.50 4.97
CA LEU A 22 0.77 16.05 5.11
C LEU A 22 2.05 15.52 5.79
N ILE A 23 3.22 15.87 5.26
CA ILE A 23 4.48 15.37 5.83
C ILE A 23 4.71 15.85 7.26
N LEU A 24 4.40 17.12 7.55
CA LEU A 24 4.45 17.65 8.91
C LEU A 24 3.50 16.89 9.85
N SER A 25 2.31 16.56 9.39
CA SER A 25 1.33 15.78 10.16
C SER A 25 1.83 14.37 10.48
N VAL A 26 2.50 13.71 9.52
CA VAL A 26 3.12 12.39 9.76
C VAL A 26 4.26 12.50 10.76
N LEU A 27 5.09 13.55 10.66
CA LEU A 27 6.20 13.81 11.59
C LEU A 27 5.71 14.12 13.01
N VAL A 28 4.62 14.87 13.17
CA VAL A 28 3.97 15.16 14.47
C VAL A 28 3.45 13.88 15.15
N GLY A 29 3.27 12.80 14.42
CA GLY A 29 2.99 11.49 14.99
C GLY A 29 4.05 11.02 16.00
N TYR A 30 5.34 11.37 15.82
CA TYR A 30 6.42 11.03 16.78
C TYR A 30 6.23 11.72 18.15
N PRO A 31 6.05 13.05 18.25
CA PRO A 31 5.68 13.70 19.51
C PRO A 31 4.43 13.09 20.15
N PHE A 32 3.37 12.79 19.37
CA PHE A 32 2.18 12.15 19.93
C PHE A 32 2.49 10.75 20.49
N ALA A 33 3.32 9.96 19.82
CA ALA A 33 3.75 8.67 20.34
C ALA A 33 4.58 8.80 21.62
N LEU A 34 5.42 9.84 21.76
CA LEU A 34 6.16 10.13 23.00
C LEU A 34 5.22 10.55 24.13
N VAL A 35 4.23 11.44 23.85
CA VAL A 35 3.20 11.81 24.84
C VAL A 35 2.43 10.57 25.33
N TYR A 36 2.01 9.69 24.39
CA TYR A 36 1.39 8.43 24.76
C TYR A 36 2.29 7.59 25.69
N ARG A 37 3.55 7.39 25.35
CA ARG A 37 4.51 6.57 26.11
C ARG A 37 4.79 7.10 27.50
N TRP A 38 4.99 8.41 27.65
CA TRP A 38 5.46 9.01 28.91
C TRP A 38 4.33 9.35 29.86
N PHE A 39 3.16 9.74 29.34
CA PHE A 39 2.08 10.28 30.15
C PHE A 39 0.80 9.43 30.12
N LEU A 40 0.55 8.70 29.03
CA LEU A 40 -0.73 8.04 28.80
C LEU A 40 -0.67 6.51 28.87
N PHE A 41 0.51 5.92 28.82
CA PHE A 41 0.66 4.45 28.81
C PHE A 41 -0.06 3.76 29.96
N TYR A 42 -0.02 4.34 31.18
CA TYR A 42 -0.66 3.80 32.37
C TYR A 42 -2.07 4.31 32.63
N GLN A 43 -2.59 5.21 31.80
CA GLN A 43 -3.93 5.79 31.95
C GLN A 43 -5.03 4.78 31.59
N PRO A 44 -6.27 4.99 32.07
CA PRO A 44 -7.42 4.18 31.66
C PRO A 44 -7.62 4.20 30.14
N ALA A 45 -8.15 3.09 29.58
CA ALA A 45 -8.39 2.93 28.15
C ALA A 45 -9.20 4.10 27.55
N THR A 46 -10.18 4.62 28.28
CA THR A 46 -10.99 5.80 27.85
C THR A 46 -10.12 7.01 27.53
N VAL A 47 -9.13 7.31 28.41
CA VAL A 47 -8.22 8.45 28.21
C VAL A 47 -7.34 8.22 26.98
N VAL A 48 -6.85 7.00 26.79
CA VAL A 48 -6.04 6.64 25.61
C VAL A 48 -6.85 6.75 24.33
N HIS A 49 -8.10 6.25 24.31
CA HIS A 49 -8.99 6.41 23.17
C HIS A 49 -9.25 7.86 22.84
N LEU A 50 -9.57 8.69 23.83
CA LEU A 50 -9.81 10.12 23.64
C LEU A 50 -8.57 10.84 23.09
N PHE A 51 -7.38 10.51 23.58
CA PHE A 51 -6.15 11.07 23.04
C PHE A 51 -5.95 10.71 21.55
N HIS A 52 -6.17 9.46 21.17
CA HIS A 52 -6.06 9.04 19.77
C HIS A 52 -7.12 9.74 18.90
N ILE A 53 -8.34 9.89 19.38
CA ILE A 53 -9.42 10.61 18.69
C ILE A 53 -9.05 12.08 18.50
N CYS A 54 -8.70 12.79 19.59
CA CYS A 54 -8.40 14.21 19.54
C CYS A 54 -7.18 14.51 18.67
N SER A 55 -6.11 13.72 18.79
CA SER A 55 -4.91 13.90 17.98
C SER A 55 -5.17 13.64 16.49
N GLY A 56 -5.91 12.58 16.14
CA GLY A 56 -6.28 12.30 14.75
C GLY A 56 -7.24 13.31 14.15
N LEU A 57 -8.24 13.78 14.91
CA LEU A 57 -9.14 14.85 14.47
C LEU A 57 -8.39 16.19 14.29
N ALA A 58 -7.43 16.50 15.17
CA ALA A 58 -6.59 17.69 15.01
C ALA A 58 -5.76 17.62 13.71
N LEU A 59 -5.17 16.46 13.39
CA LEU A 59 -4.47 16.24 12.13
C LEU A 59 -5.42 16.35 10.93
N ALA A 60 -6.63 15.80 11.02
CA ALA A 60 -7.66 15.91 9.98
C ALA A 60 -8.06 17.37 9.76
N ALA A 61 -8.32 18.14 10.83
CA ALA A 61 -8.66 19.54 10.75
C ALA A 61 -7.52 20.40 10.19
N PHE A 62 -6.28 20.12 10.56
CA PHE A 62 -5.10 20.81 10.05
C PHE A 62 -4.91 20.62 8.54
N ASN A 63 -5.17 19.42 8.01
CA ASN A 63 -4.99 19.11 6.60
C ASN A 63 -6.22 19.47 5.74
N PHE A 64 -7.43 19.24 6.24
CA PHE A 64 -8.67 19.26 5.44
C PHE A 64 -9.74 20.20 5.97
N GLY A 65 -9.47 20.92 7.05
CA GLY A 65 -10.43 21.87 7.64
C GLY A 65 -11.75 21.21 8.02
N SER A 66 -12.85 21.84 7.63
CA SER A 66 -14.21 21.33 7.92
C SER A 66 -14.53 20.00 7.23
N GLN A 67 -13.83 19.64 6.14
CA GLN A 67 -14.07 18.37 5.41
C GLN A 67 -13.78 17.11 6.25
N LEU A 68 -13.20 17.25 7.44
CA LEU A 68 -13.05 16.14 8.41
C LEU A 68 -14.38 15.46 8.74
N TYR A 69 -15.54 16.15 8.58
CA TYR A 69 -16.85 15.57 8.87
C TYR A 69 -17.16 14.34 8.02
N HIS A 70 -16.62 14.24 6.79
CA HIS A 70 -16.81 13.08 5.92
C HIS A 70 -16.31 11.78 6.60
N SER A 71 -15.12 11.83 7.18
CA SER A 71 -14.58 10.68 7.91
C SER A 71 -15.36 10.38 9.18
N ALA A 72 -15.76 11.43 9.95
CA ALA A 72 -16.49 11.25 11.20
C ALA A 72 -17.87 10.60 10.96
N VAL A 73 -18.59 11.02 9.92
CA VAL A 73 -19.87 10.42 9.52
C VAL A 73 -19.70 8.94 9.18
N CYS A 74 -18.70 8.60 8.35
CA CYS A 74 -18.46 7.21 7.96
C CYS A 74 -18.08 6.31 9.14
N VAL A 75 -17.27 6.81 10.08
CA VAL A 75 -16.92 6.09 11.31
C VAL A 75 -18.15 5.85 12.19
N PHE A 76 -18.99 6.89 12.36
CA PHE A 76 -20.21 6.78 13.16
C PHE A 76 -21.24 5.82 12.54
N VAL A 77 -21.49 5.93 11.23
CA VAL A 77 -22.37 4.99 10.50
C VAL A 77 -21.85 3.56 10.59
N GLN A 78 -20.53 3.36 10.46
CA GLN A 78 -19.92 2.03 10.63
C GLN A 78 -20.21 1.46 12.03
N PHE A 79 -20.05 2.26 13.09
CA PHE A 79 -20.40 1.84 14.44
C PHE A 79 -21.87 1.42 14.55
N LEU A 80 -22.80 2.21 14.00
CA LEU A 80 -24.22 1.86 13.99
C LEU A 80 -24.50 0.56 13.25
N MET A 81 -23.87 0.34 12.07
CA MET A 81 -24.01 -0.90 11.30
C MET A 81 -23.58 -2.12 12.13
N LEU A 82 -22.42 -2.05 12.81
CA LEU A 82 -21.95 -3.15 13.67
C LEU A 82 -22.93 -3.45 14.82
N ARG A 83 -23.52 -2.43 15.40
CA ARG A 83 -24.46 -2.56 16.53
C ARG A 83 -25.83 -3.08 16.09
N LEU A 84 -26.37 -2.58 15.01
CA LEU A 84 -27.74 -2.85 14.55
C LEU A 84 -27.83 -4.13 13.71
N MET A 85 -26.85 -4.39 12.85
CA MET A 85 -26.88 -5.53 11.94
C MET A 85 -26.13 -6.76 12.47
N GLY A 86 -25.33 -6.60 13.51
CA GLY A 86 -24.60 -7.70 14.17
C GLY A 86 -23.64 -8.44 13.23
N ARG A 87 -23.39 -9.72 13.55
CA ARG A 87 -22.46 -10.59 12.80
C ARG A 87 -23.17 -11.29 11.62
N THR A 88 -23.71 -10.52 10.69
CA THR A 88 -24.45 -11.03 9.55
C THR A 88 -23.72 -10.75 8.23
N VAL A 89 -23.96 -11.56 7.23
CA VAL A 89 -23.48 -11.33 5.86
C VAL A 89 -24.02 -9.99 5.33
N THR A 90 -25.30 -9.70 5.61
CA THR A 90 -25.94 -8.42 5.24
C THR A 90 -25.20 -7.24 5.88
N GLY A 91 -24.78 -7.34 7.16
CA GLY A 91 -23.99 -6.29 7.84
C GLY A 91 -22.65 -6.03 7.15
N VAL A 92 -21.95 -7.08 6.74
CA VAL A 92 -20.69 -6.95 5.99
C VAL A 92 -20.90 -6.32 4.62
N LEU A 93 -21.90 -6.80 3.87
CA LEU A 93 -22.20 -6.28 2.53
C LEU A 93 -22.67 -4.82 2.59
N SER A 94 -23.54 -4.47 3.54
CA SER A 94 -23.98 -3.08 3.73
C SER A 94 -22.81 -2.16 4.08
N SER A 95 -21.91 -2.60 4.98
CA SER A 95 -20.69 -1.85 5.33
C SER A 95 -19.80 -1.67 4.09
N PHE A 96 -19.53 -2.75 3.37
CA PHE A 96 -18.71 -2.69 2.15
C PHE A 96 -19.31 -1.72 1.12
N THR A 97 -20.59 -1.87 0.82
CA THR A 97 -21.29 -1.05 -0.18
C THR A 97 -21.33 0.42 0.23
N PHE A 98 -21.70 0.70 1.48
CA PHE A 98 -21.77 2.09 1.98
C PHE A 98 -20.40 2.77 1.92
N GLN A 99 -19.35 2.15 2.47
CA GLN A 99 -18.03 2.74 2.52
C GLN A 99 -17.45 2.96 1.12
N MET A 100 -17.64 2.01 0.20
CA MET A 100 -17.18 2.16 -1.18
C MET A 100 -17.97 3.23 -1.93
N LEU A 101 -19.30 3.24 -1.84
CA LEU A 101 -20.12 4.25 -2.52
C LEU A 101 -19.84 5.66 -1.99
N TYR A 102 -19.61 5.82 -0.68
CA TYR A 102 -19.24 7.10 -0.10
C TYR A 102 -17.88 7.60 -0.63
N LEU A 103 -16.88 6.70 -0.70
CA LEU A 103 -15.58 7.00 -1.27
C LEU A 103 -15.68 7.40 -2.75
N LEU A 104 -16.43 6.63 -3.55
CA LEU A 104 -16.61 6.88 -4.98
C LEU A 104 -17.37 8.20 -5.24
N ALA A 105 -18.38 8.51 -4.44
CA ALA A 105 -19.04 9.80 -4.47
C ALA A 105 -18.05 10.93 -4.13
N GLY A 106 -17.21 10.73 -3.10
CA GLY A 106 -16.12 11.65 -2.78
C GLY A 106 -15.20 11.91 -3.96
N TYR A 107 -14.73 10.87 -4.63
CA TYR A 107 -13.91 11.00 -5.83
C TYR A 107 -14.63 11.74 -6.96
N TYR A 108 -15.89 11.40 -7.22
CA TYR A 108 -16.68 12.04 -8.27
C TYR A 108 -16.82 13.55 -8.06
N TYR A 109 -17.17 13.97 -6.84
CA TYR A 109 -17.37 15.40 -6.52
C TYR A 109 -16.07 16.19 -6.32
N THR A 110 -14.94 15.51 -6.08
CA THR A 110 -13.64 16.16 -5.87
C THR A 110 -12.64 15.91 -7.00
N ALA A 111 -13.06 15.22 -8.07
CA ALA A 111 -12.19 14.87 -9.19
C ALA A 111 -11.52 16.10 -9.79
N THR A 112 -10.22 16.00 -10.03
CA THR A 112 -9.40 16.96 -10.77
C THR A 112 -8.51 16.18 -11.74
N GLU A 113 -8.03 16.85 -12.78
CA GLU A 113 -7.13 16.24 -13.76
C GLU A 113 -5.69 16.12 -13.27
N GLU A 114 -5.41 16.67 -12.08
CA GLU A 114 -4.08 16.67 -11.47
C GLU A 114 -4.13 15.98 -10.10
N TYR A 115 -2.97 15.47 -9.68
CA TYR A 115 -2.83 14.90 -8.35
C TYR A 115 -2.93 15.98 -7.28
N ASP A 116 -3.97 15.88 -6.46
CA ASP A 116 -4.20 16.79 -5.35
C ASP A 116 -4.46 16.03 -4.05
N ILE A 117 -3.91 16.56 -2.94
CA ILE A 117 -4.08 15.99 -1.60
C ILE A 117 -5.37 16.52 -0.99
N LYS A 118 -6.44 15.77 -1.18
CA LYS A 118 -7.78 16.08 -0.68
C LYS A 118 -8.18 15.14 0.46
N TRP A 119 -9.30 15.43 1.13
CA TRP A 119 -9.85 14.59 2.19
C TRP A 119 -10.12 13.13 1.75
N THR A 120 -10.31 12.89 0.46
CA THR A 120 -10.51 11.55 -0.11
C THR A 120 -9.28 10.67 0.00
N MET A 121 -8.07 11.24 0.09
CA MET A 121 -6.82 10.48 0.22
C MET A 121 -6.74 9.71 1.55
N PRO A 122 -6.86 10.30 2.75
CA PRO A 122 -6.93 9.52 3.99
C PRO A 122 -8.24 8.74 4.09
N HIS A 123 -9.30 9.18 3.42
CA HIS A 123 -10.58 8.49 3.43
C HIS A 123 -10.51 7.14 2.71
N CYS A 124 -9.72 7.01 1.66
CA CYS A 124 -9.52 5.71 1.01
C CYS A 124 -8.84 4.70 1.96
N VAL A 125 -7.88 5.15 2.77
CA VAL A 125 -7.25 4.33 3.83
C VAL A 125 -8.29 3.94 4.89
N LEU A 126 -9.11 4.89 5.33
CA LEU A 126 -10.18 4.69 6.31
C LEU A 126 -11.24 3.71 5.79
N THR A 127 -11.62 3.80 4.53
CA THR A 127 -12.58 2.88 3.88
C THR A 127 -12.14 1.42 4.05
N LEU A 128 -10.87 1.10 3.79
CA LEU A 128 -10.36 -0.26 4.02
C LEU A 128 -10.39 -0.64 5.50
N LYS A 129 -10.06 0.28 6.41
CA LYS A 129 -10.14 0.02 7.86
C LYS A 129 -11.55 -0.35 8.28
N LEU A 130 -12.56 0.41 7.85
CA LEU A 130 -13.95 0.22 8.25
C LEU A 130 -14.57 -1.03 7.63
N ILE A 131 -14.29 -1.31 6.35
CA ILE A 131 -14.69 -2.57 5.71
C ILE A 131 -14.03 -3.76 6.41
N GLY A 132 -12.71 -3.68 6.65
CA GLY A 132 -11.97 -4.72 7.37
C GLY A 132 -12.53 -4.98 8.76
N LEU A 133 -12.91 -3.93 9.48
CA LEU A 133 -13.56 -4.02 10.80
C LEU A 133 -14.87 -4.82 10.74
N ALA A 134 -15.71 -4.61 9.72
CA ALA A 134 -16.96 -5.37 9.55
C ALA A 134 -16.69 -6.86 9.30
N PHE A 135 -15.71 -7.17 8.48
CA PHE A 135 -15.28 -8.56 8.24
C PHE A 135 -14.69 -9.20 9.49
N ASP A 136 -13.82 -8.52 10.22
CA ASP A 136 -13.17 -9.03 11.42
C ASP A 136 -14.20 -9.28 12.55
N PHE A 137 -15.24 -8.44 12.62
CA PHE A 137 -16.36 -8.64 13.54
C PHE A 137 -17.24 -9.83 13.13
N TYR A 138 -17.55 -9.97 11.84
CA TYR A 138 -18.29 -11.12 11.31
C TYR A 138 -17.53 -12.44 11.57
N ASP A 139 -16.23 -12.45 11.32
CA ASP A 139 -15.39 -13.63 11.55
C ASP A 139 -15.31 -14.04 13.02
N GLY A 140 -15.41 -13.08 13.95
CA GLY A 140 -15.45 -13.34 15.38
C GLY A 140 -16.67 -14.15 15.86
N GLY A 141 -17.67 -14.37 15.01
CA GLY A 141 -18.82 -15.26 15.26
C GLY A 141 -18.67 -16.67 14.70
N LYS A 142 -17.54 -16.96 14.02
CA LYS A 142 -17.29 -18.27 13.41
C LYS A 142 -16.44 -19.16 14.30
N GLU A 143 -16.57 -20.48 14.12
CA GLU A 143 -15.67 -21.45 14.73
C GLU A 143 -14.23 -21.24 14.24
N PRO A 144 -13.21 -21.35 15.11
CA PRO A 144 -11.80 -21.14 14.72
C PRO A 144 -11.34 -22.02 13.57
N SER A 145 -11.89 -23.22 13.42
CA SER A 145 -11.61 -24.18 12.35
C SER A 145 -12.05 -23.69 10.95
N GLN A 146 -12.99 -22.75 10.91
CA GLN A 146 -13.51 -22.16 9.65
C GLN A 146 -12.70 -20.95 9.20
N LEU A 147 -11.75 -20.49 10.01
CA LEU A 147 -10.97 -19.29 9.78
C LEU A 147 -9.55 -19.66 9.33
N SER A 148 -9.01 -18.88 8.38
CA SER A 148 -7.56 -18.93 8.13
C SER A 148 -6.81 -18.31 9.32
N ALA A 149 -5.52 -18.63 9.47
CA ALA A 149 -4.69 -18.10 10.55
C ALA A 149 -4.74 -16.55 10.67
N ASP A 150 -4.75 -15.85 9.51
CA ASP A 150 -4.83 -14.38 9.48
C ASP A 150 -6.21 -13.86 9.92
N GLN A 151 -7.28 -14.57 9.55
CA GLN A 151 -8.64 -14.23 9.97
C GLN A 151 -8.81 -14.46 11.48
N ALA A 152 -8.34 -15.59 12.00
CA ALA A 152 -8.40 -15.91 13.44
C ALA A 152 -7.64 -14.87 14.29
N LYS A 153 -6.49 -14.38 13.82
CA LYS A 153 -5.72 -13.32 14.51
C LYS A 153 -6.46 -11.97 14.56
N ALA A 154 -7.28 -11.66 13.55
CA ALA A 154 -8.00 -10.40 13.42
C ALA A 154 -9.43 -10.45 13.99
N ALA A 155 -10.01 -11.64 14.11
CA ALA A 155 -11.38 -11.86 14.54
C ALA A 155 -11.69 -11.20 15.89
N LEU A 156 -12.83 -10.48 15.96
CA LEU A 156 -13.25 -9.73 17.15
C LEU A 156 -14.24 -10.55 17.98
N PRO A 157 -13.95 -10.79 19.27
CA PRO A 157 -14.83 -11.59 20.12
C PRO A 157 -16.12 -10.84 20.52
N SER A 158 -16.10 -9.52 20.51
CA SER A 158 -17.23 -8.65 20.87
C SER A 158 -17.36 -7.47 19.94
N VAL A 159 -18.54 -6.83 19.92
CA VAL A 159 -18.74 -5.58 19.18
C VAL A 159 -17.96 -4.45 19.85
N PRO A 160 -17.13 -3.70 19.10
CA PRO A 160 -16.37 -2.59 19.65
C PRO A 160 -17.28 -1.47 20.15
N THR A 161 -16.84 -0.75 21.15
CA THR A 161 -17.47 0.48 21.63
C THR A 161 -17.29 1.64 20.66
N LEU A 162 -18.07 2.69 20.79
CA LEU A 162 -17.93 3.90 19.97
C LEU A 162 -16.52 4.50 20.11
N LEU A 163 -15.99 4.58 21.33
CA LEU A 163 -14.66 5.11 21.58
C LEU A 163 -13.56 4.26 20.92
N GLU A 164 -13.69 2.93 20.95
CA GLU A 164 -12.76 2.05 20.26
C GLU A 164 -12.79 2.25 18.75
N VAL A 165 -13.98 2.36 18.14
CA VAL A 165 -14.10 2.55 16.68
C VAL A 165 -13.51 3.90 16.25
N PHE A 166 -13.81 4.97 16.98
CA PHE A 166 -13.21 6.27 16.70
C PHE A 166 -11.71 6.30 16.98
N GLY A 167 -11.24 5.78 18.11
CA GLY A 167 -9.81 5.72 18.45
C GLY A 167 -9.00 4.89 17.45
N PHE A 168 -9.52 3.77 16.99
CA PHE A 168 -8.95 2.96 15.92
C PHE A 168 -8.87 3.72 14.59
N SER A 169 -9.94 4.43 14.24
CA SER A 169 -10.04 5.16 12.96
C SER A 169 -9.10 6.36 12.94
N TYR A 170 -9.04 7.12 14.03
CA TYR A 170 -8.25 8.35 14.14
C TYR A 170 -6.89 8.18 14.80
N PHE A 171 -6.42 6.95 15.02
CA PHE A 171 -5.07 6.74 15.54
C PHE A 171 -4.04 7.50 14.68
N TYR A 172 -3.32 8.44 15.31
CA TYR A 172 -2.44 9.41 14.64
C TYR A 172 -1.36 8.78 13.74
N GLY A 173 -0.89 7.57 14.08
CA GLY A 173 0.13 6.86 13.30
C GLY A 173 -0.40 6.15 12.05
N GLY A 174 -1.72 6.08 11.83
CA GLY A 174 -2.29 5.33 10.73
C GLY A 174 -3.51 5.94 10.06
N PHE A 175 -3.91 7.16 10.44
CA PHE A 175 -5.09 7.82 9.88
C PHE A 175 -4.83 8.40 8.48
N LEU A 176 -3.72 9.14 8.29
CA LEU A 176 -3.50 9.93 7.06
C LEU A 176 -3.04 9.06 5.87
N VAL A 177 -1.99 8.27 6.06
CA VAL A 177 -1.34 7.52 4.96
C VAL A 177 -1.26 6.02 5.21
N GLY A 178 -1.87 5.52 6.27
CA GLY A 178 -1.63 4.18 6.79
C GLY A 178 -0.43 4.16 7.75
N PRO A 179 0.04 2.99 8.18
CA PRO A 179 -0.27 1.64 7.70
C PRO A 179 -1.65 1.12 8.09
N GLN A 180 -2.12 0.08 7.37
CA GLN A 180 -3.30 -0.68 7.78
C GLN A 180 -2.95 -1.62 8.95
N PHE A 181 -3.81 -1.68 9.94
CA PHE A 181 -3.75 -2.61 11.05
C PHE A 181 -5.16 -3.01 11.49
N THR A 182 -5.31 -4.10 12.23
CA THR A 182 -6.62 -4.61 12.64
C THR A 182 -7.12 -3.92 13.91
N MET A 183 -8.45 -3.90 14.13
CA MET A 183 -9.03 -3.46 15.39
C MET A 183 -8.48 -4.26 16.56
N ARG A 184 -8.23 -5.56 16.38
CA ARG A 184 -7.64 -6.41 17.41
C ARG A 184 -6.26 -5.93 17.86
N ASN A 185 -5.42 -5.49 16.90
CA ASN A 185 -4.12 -4.93 17.24
C ASN A 185 -4.24 -3.57 17.95
N TYR A 186 -5.20 -2.75 17.55
CA TYR A 186 -5.48 -1.50 18.25
C TYR A 186 -5.95 -1.75 19.70
N GLN A 187 -6.85 -2.71 19.92
CA GLN A 187 -7.28 -3.11 21.28
C GLN A 187 -6.10 -3.59 22.12
N LYS A 188 -5.21 -4.41 21.54
CA LYS A 188 -3.99 -4.87 22.21
C LYS A 188 -3.01 -3.74 22.54
N LEU A 189 -2.94 -2.70 21.70
CA LEU A 189 -2.16 -1.50 22.03
C LEU A 189 -2.72 -0.81 23.28
N VAL A 190 -4.03 -0.59 23.33
CA VAL A 190 -4.70 0.10 24.44
C VAL A 190 -4.66 -0.75 25.72
N SER A 191 -4.77 -2.09 25.63
CA SER A 191 -4.64 -3.03 26.75
C SER A 191 -3.18 -3.29 27.17
N ARG A 192 -2.19 -2.66 26.49
CA ARG A 192 -0.75 -2.78 26.80
C ARG A 192 -0.15 -4.16 26.56
N GLU A 193 -0.78 -4.96 25.71
CA GLU A 193 -0.29 -6.29 25.35
C GLU A 193 0.86 -6.24 24.33
N LEU A 194 0.97 -5.15 23.56
CA LEU A 194 2.00 -4.99 22.51
C LEU A 194 3.29 -4.40 23.09
N THR A 195 4.01 -5.19 23.85
CA THR A 195 5.27 -4.80 24.47
C THR A 195 6.21 -6.01 24.60
N ASP A 196 7.52 -5.75 24.51
CA ASP A 196 8.58 -6.69 24.84
C ASP A 196 8.94 -6.69 26.35
N CYS A 197 8.36 -5.75 27.11
CA CYS A 197 8.56 -5.57 28.54
C CYS A 197 7.19 -5.55 29.25
N PRO A 198 6.64 -6.68 29.74
CA PRO A 198 5.35 -6.72 30.41
C PRO A 198 5.21 -5.65 31.50
N GLY A 199 4.10 -4.88 31.45
CA GLY A 199 3.82 -3.79 32.41
C GLY A 199 4.61 -2.50 32.20
N LYS A 200 5.45 -2.41 31.15
CA LYS A 200 6.22 -1.21 30.82
C LYS A 200 6.04 -0.81 29.35
N PRO A 201 6.27 0.47 29.00
CA PRO A 201 6.36 0.88 27.61
C PRO A 201 7.40 0.06 26.85
N PRO A 202 7.12 -0.34 25.58
CA PRO A 202 8.00 -1.19 24.79
C PRO A 202 9.36 -0.53 24.47
N ASN A 203 10.43 -1.31 24.34
CA ASN A 203 11.76 -0.83 23.95
C ASN A 203 11.84 -0.51 22.44
N SER A 204 10.86 0.24 21.93
CA SER A 204 10.65 0.52 20.52
C SER A 204 11.38 1.74 19.98
N VAL A 205 12.09 2.51 20.80
CA VAL A 205 12.73 3.79 20.41
C VAL A 205 13.77 3.56 19.30
N VAL A 206 14.70 2.63 19.50
CA VAL A 206 15.75 2.35 18.52
C VAL A 206 15.19 1.81 17.20
N PRO A 207 14.28 0.81 17.21
CA PRO A 207 13.59 0.38 15.99
C PRO A 207 12.86 1.52 15.27
N ALA A 208 12.15 2.38 16.00
CA ALA A 208 11.44 3.52 15.44
C ALA A 208 12.39 4.54 14.79
N LEU A 209 13.51 4.88 15.44
CA LEU A 209 14.52 5.78 14.89
C LEU A 209 15.20 5.22 13.63
N LYS A 210 15.44 3.91 13.57
CA LYS A 210 15.94 3.25 12.35
C LYS A 210 14.97 3.42 11.18
N ARG A 211 13.66 3.25 11.43
CA ARG A 211 12.62 3.45 10.40
C ARG A 211 12.47 4.92 10.02
N PHE A 212 12.53 5.83 11.00
CA PHE A 212 12.56 7.28 10.75
C PHE A 212 13.72 7.67 9.84
N ALA A 213 14.95 7.26 10.19
CA ALA A 213 16.15 7.59 9.41
C ALA A 213 16.08 7.06 7.98
N LEU A 214 15.59 5.82 7.80
CA LEU A 214 15.38 5.23 6.48
C LEU A 214 14.31 5.98 5.67
N GLY A 215 13.19 6.32 6.29
CA GLY A 215 12.12 7.08 5.65
C GLY A 215 12.56 8.51 5.30
N PHE A 216 13.34 9.15 6.18
CA PHE A 216 13.92 10.45 5.91
C PHE A 216 14.94 10.42 4.75
N LEU A 217 15.77 9.36 4.67
CA LEU A 217 16.65 9.15 3.53
C LEU A 217 15.86 9.03 2.22
N CYS A 218 14.78 8.24 2.20
CA CYS A 218 13.91 8.13 1.03
C CYS A 218 13.26 9.48 0.66
N LEU A 219 12.86 10.26 1.66
CA LEU A 219 12.31 11.62 1.45
C LEU A 219 13.36 12.55 0.85
N ALA A 220 14.58 12.50 1.35
CA ALA A 220 15.70 13.29 0.82
C ALA A 220 16.02 12.90 -0.64
N MET A 221 16.04 11.60 -0.95
CA MET A 221 16.19 11.11 -2.32
C MET A 221 15.09 11.66 -3.24
N TYR A 222 13.84 11.61 -2.80
CA TYR A 222 12.73 12.20 -3.54
C TYR A 222 12.92 13.70 -3.74
N ALA A 223 13.19 14.46 -2.67
CA ALA A 223 13.29 15.92 -2.72
C ALA A 223 14.46 16.41 -3.60
N ILE A 224 15.58 15.68 -3.62
CA ILE A 224 16.78 16.07 -4.39
C ILE A 224 16.61 15.70 -5.88
N PHE A 225 16.09 14.53 -6.18
CA PHE A 225 16.12 14.02 -7.57
C PHE A 225 14.82 14.21 -8.33
N SER A 226 13.64 14.22 -7.68
CA SER A 226 12.37 14.34 -8.41
C SER A 226 12.22 15.66 -9.19
N PRO A 227 12.78 16.81 -8.78
CA PRO A 227 12.71 18.03 -9.58
C PRO A 227 13.39 17.93 -10.96
N SER A 228 14.37 17.01 -11.10
CA SER A 228 15.03 16.75 -12.40
C SER A 228 14.19 15.87 -13.32
N PHE A 229 13.10 15.28 -12.84
CA PHE A 229 12.21 14.38 -13.57
C PHE A 229 10.73 14.77 -13.32
N PRO A 230 10.28 15.98 -13.77
CA PRO A 230 8.92 16.42 -13.53
C PRO A 230 7.92 15.69 -14.44
N ASP A 231 6.72 15.42 -13.93
CA ASP A 231 5.60 14.81 -14.69
C ASP A 231 5.25 15.60 -15.93
N THR A 232 5.31 16.93 -15.83
CA THR A 232 4.98 17.85 -16.91
C THR A 232 5.91 17.72 -18.13
N TYR A 233 7.18 17.36 -17.93
CA TYR A 233 8.13 17.15 -19.03
C TYR A 233 7.73 15.98 -19.94
N LEU A 234 7.16 14.91 -19.37
CA LEU A 234 6.65 13.76 -20.14
C LEU A 234 5.59 14.17 -21.19
N LEU A 235 4.93 15.30 -21.00
CA LEU A 235 3.85 15.79 -21.85
C LEU A 235 4.31 16.83 -22.89
N THR A 236 5.61 17.18 -22.90
CA THR A 236 6.16 18.20 -23.81
C THR A 236 6.57 17.60 -25.15
N ASP A 237 6.54 18.44 -26.17
CA ASP A 237 7.06 18.09 -27.52
C ASP A 237 8.59 17.95 -27.51
N GLU A 238 9.28 18.63 -26.55
CA GLU A 238 10.71 18.48 -26.34
C GLU A 238 11.04 17.03 -25.88
N TYR A 239 10.27 16.46 -24.96
CA TYR A 239 10.44 15.05 -24.55
C TYR A 239 10.18 14.10 -25.73
N GLU A 240 9.16 14.35 -26.52
CA GLU A 240 8.81 13.52 -27.67
C GLU A 240 9.88 13.57 -28.77
N ALA A 241 10.58 14.71 -28.92
CA ALA A 241 11.68 14.88 -29.86
C ALA A 241 12.99 14.15 -29.43
N GLN A 242 13.09 13.71 -28.18
CA GLN A 242 14.28 13.00 -27.70
C GLN A 242 14.41 11.60 -28.32
N PRO A 243 15.62 11.05 -28.39
CA PRO A 243 15.85 9.67 -28.84
C PRO A 243 15.05 8.66 -28.02
N PHE A 244 14.59 7.58 -28.62
CA PHE A 244 13.78 6.54 -27.96
C PHE A 244 14.37 6.02 -26.64
N TRP A 245 15.68 5.72 -26.62
CA TRP A 245 16.36 5.25 -25.42
C TRP A 245 16.31 6.28 -24.27
N TYR A 246 16.43 7.57 -24.58
CA TYR A 246 16.35 8.63 -23.58
C TYR A 246 14.95 8.68 -22.95
N ARG A 247 13.90 8.63 -23.78
CA ARG A 247 12.51 8.61 -23.31
C ARG A 247 12.23 7.44 -22.38
N CYS A 248 12.75 6.24 -22.71
CA CYS A 248 12.62 5.05 -21.84
C CYS A 248 13.39 5.20 -20.53
N VAL A 249 14.62 5.70 -20.56
CA VAL A 249 15.42 5.94 -19.34
C VAL A 249 14.81 7.05 -18.49
N PHE A 250 14.23 8.07 -19.10
CA PHE A 250 13.52 9.12 -18.36
C PHE A 250 12.31 8.54 -17.60
N ILE A 251 11.48 7.70 -18.22
CA ILE A 251 10.36 7.01 -17.55
C ILE A 251 10.87 6.15 -16.39
N LEU A 252 12.00 5.44 -16.55
CA LEU A 252 12.61 4.64 -15.50
C LEU A 252 12.97 5.49 -14.29
N LEU A 253 13.73 6.57 -14.49
CA LEU A 253 14.21 7.45 -13.42
C LEU A 253 13.07 8.23 -12.79
N TRP A 254 12.17 8.78 -13.59
CA TRP A 254 10.94 9.42 -13.13
C TRP A 254 10.12 8.49 -12.24
N GLY A 255 9.82 7.30 -12.72
CA GLY A 255 9.03 6.32 -11.96
C GLY A 255 9.71 5.89 -10.66
N LYS A 256 11.04 5.70 -10.68
CA LYS A 256 11.81 5.36 -9.48
C LYS A 256 11.69 6.44 -8.40
N PHE A 257 11.91 7.71 -8.76
CA PHE A 257 11.82 8.81 -7.78
C PHE A 257 10.37 9.10 -7.39
N MET A 258 9.41 8.94 -8.28
CA MET A 258 7.99 9.06 -7.94
C MET A 258 7.55 8.05 -6.87
N LEU A 259 8.08 6.81 -6.90
CA LEU A 259 7.80 5.81 -5.87
C LEU A 259 8.38 6.19 -4.51
N TYR A 260 9.52 6.89 -4.44
CA TYR A 260 10.09 7.33 -3.18
C TYR A 260 9.19 8.31 -2.40
N LYS A 261 8.32 9.05 -3.06
CA LYS A 261 7.27 9.87 -2.42
C LYS A 261 6.39 9.02 -1.51
N TYR A 262 5.93 7.87 -1.99
CA TYR A 262 5.09 6.95 -1.22
C TYR A 262 5.90 6.19 -0.16
N VAL A 263 7.06 5.67 -0.55
CA VAL A 263 7.95 4.93 0.34
C VAL A 263 8.32 5.76 1.57
N SER A 264 8.71 7.03 1.39
CA SER A 264 9.09 7.92 2.48
C SER A 264 7.95 8.13 3.48
N CYS A 265 6.76 8.47 3.00
CA CYS A 265 5.58 8.68 3.85
C CYS A 265 5.24 7.43 4.66
N TRP A 266 5.23 6.25 4.02
CA TRP A 266 4.88 5.00 4.70
C TRP A 266 5.93 4.56 5.71
N VAL A 267 7.22 4.66 5.38
CA VAL A 267 8.30 4.25 6.31
C VAL A 267 8.36 5.18 7.52
N ILE A 268 8.14 6.50 7.34
CA ILE A 268 8.07 7.45 8.45
C ILE A 268 6.84 7.14 9.33
N ALA A 269 5.65 6.93 8.75
CA ALA A 269 4.44 6.58 9.49
C ALA A 269 4.57 5.24 10.23
N GLU A 270 5.24 4.26 9.63
CA GLU A 270 5.58 2.98 10.26
C GLU A 270 6.44 3.17 11.51
N GLY A 271 7.43 4.07 11.47
CA GLY A 271 8.24 4.44 12.63
C GLY A 271 7.41 5.03 13.77
N VAL A 272 6.38 5.84 13.47
CA VAL A 272 5.40 6.33 14.48
C VAL A 272 4.65 5.16 15.14
N CYS A 273 4.17 4.22 14.35
CA CYS A 273 3.47 3.03 14.86
C CYS A 273 4.39 2.16 15.74
N ILE A 274 5.65 2.00 15.36
CA ILE A 274 6.65 1.28 16.18
C ILE A 274 6.89 2.01 17.49
N LEU A 275 7.08 3.34 17.46
CA LEU A 275 7.32 4.14 18.65
C LEU A 275 6.16 4.03 19.64
N ALA A 276 4.93 4.05 19.17
CA ALA A 276 3.74 3.86 19.98
C ALA A 276 3.60 2.44 20.57
N GLY A 277 4.26 1.43 19.98
CA GLY A 277 4.16 0.03 20.35
C GLY A 277 3.32 -0.83 19.39
N LEU A 278 2.54 -0.22 18.49
CA LEU A 278 1.67 -0.95 17.55
C LEU A 278 2.46 -1.83 16.57
N GLY A 279 3.74 -1.50 16.33
CA GLY A 279 4.64 -2.27 15.48
C GLY A 279 5.13 -3.58 16.08
N TYR A 280 4.89 -3.87 17.38
CA TYR A 280 5.39 -5.08 18.02
C TYR A 280 4.71 -6.35 17.47
N ASN A 281 5.51 -7.35 17.09
CA ASN A 281 5.04 -8.59 16.44
C ASN A 281 5.54 -9.88 17.14
N GLY A 282 5.91 -9.78 18.42
CA GLY A 282 6.38 -10.93 19.19
C GLY A 282 7.87 -11.24 18.99
N VAL A 283 8.24 -12.50 19.22
CA VAL A 283 9.64 -12.96 19.20
C VAL A 283 9.81 -14.04 18.13
N VAL A 284 10.81 -13.87 17.27
CA VAL A 284 11.23 -14.86 16.27
C VAL A 284 12.73 -15.13 16.45
N ASN A 285 13.11 -16.39 16.63
CA ASN A 285 14.51 -16.79 16.84
C ASN A 285 15.21 -16.00 17.96
N GLY A 286 14.50 -15.76 19.08
CA GLY A 286 15.02 -15.04 20.25
C GLY A 286 15.13 -13.52 20.07
N LYS A 287 14.67 -12.94 18.95
CA LYS A 287 14.70 -11.51 18.68
C LYS A 287 13.29 -10.93 18.61
N HIS A 288 13.07 -9.81 19.30
CA HIS A 288 11.83 -9.05 19.21
C HIS A 288 11.64 -8.47 17.82
N GLN A 289 10.45 -8.65 17.26
CA GLN A 289 10.07 -8.14 15.93
C GLN A 289 9.21 -6.89 16.07
N TRP A 290 9.45 -5.91 15.17
CA TRP A 290 8.79 -4.60 15.17
C TRP A 290 8.11 -4.31 13.84
N ASP A 291 7.71 -5.35 13.11
CA ASP A 291 7.24 -5.31 11.73
C ASP A 291 5.73 -5.57 11.58
N ALA A 292 4.95 -5.55 12.68
CA ALA A 292 3.50 -5.75 12.62
C ALA A 292 2.77 -4.73 11.72
N CYS A 293 3.34 -3.55 11.57
CA CYS A 293 2.82 -2.47 10.72
C CYS A 293 3.69 -2.21 9.48
N ALA A 294 4.61 -3.14 9.13
CA ALA A 294 5.50 -2.95 8.00
C ALA A 294 4.72 -2.85 6.69
N ASN A 295 4.81 -1.72 6.01
CA ASN A 295 4.21 -1.46 4.71
C ASN A 295 5.24 -1.51 3.58
N MET A 296 6.54 -1.41 3.93
CA MET A 296 7.66 -1.45 2.99
C MET A 296 8.80 -2.35 3.49
N LYS A 297 9.32 -3.19 2.59
CA LYS A 297 10.62 -3.88 2.75
C LYS A 297 11.61 -3.21 1.81
N VAL A 298 12.14 -2.05 2.19
CA VAL A 298 12.92 -1.18 1.31
C VAL A 298 14.09 -1.92 0.67
N TRP A 299 14.83 -2.75 1.41
CA TRP A 299 15.93 -3.53 0.84
C TRP A 299 15.46 -4.49 -0.25
N LEU A 300 14.40 -5.25 -0.03
CA LEU A 300 13.85 -6.15 -1.04
C LEU A 300 13.33 -5.38 -2.25
N PHE A 301 12.67 -4.24 -2.02
CA PHE A 301 12.18 -3.36 -3.08
C PHE A 301 13.32 -2.87 -3.99
N GLU A 302 14.48 -2.50 -3.42
CA GLU A 302 15.62 -2.02 -4.18
C GLU A 302 16.40 -3.11 -4.91
N THR A 303 16.41 -4.32 -4.34
CA THR A 303 17.30 -5.39 -4.85
C THR A 303 16.59 -6.47 -5.64
N THR A 304 15.25 -6.55 -5.59
CA THR A 304 14.55 -7.59 -6.36
C THR A 304 14.59 -7.30 -7.87
N PRO A 305 14.97 -8.27 -8.70
CA PRO A 305 14.84 -8.16 -10.15
C PRO A 305 13.47 -8.63 -10.68
N LEU A 306 12.52 -8.93 -9.75
CA LEU A 306 11.24 -9.54 -10.05
C LEU A 306 10.09 -8.64 -9.63
N PHE A 307 9.07 -8.51 -10.46
CA PHE A 307 7.85 -7.77 -10.14
C PHE A 307 7.08 -8.38 -8.96
N GLY A 308 7.07 -9.71 -8.85
CA GLY A 308 6.54 -10.39 -7.67
C GLY A 308 7.25 -10.00 -6.37
N GLY A 309 8.55 -9.74 -6.42
CA GLY A 309 9.34 -9.21 -5.30
C GLY A 309 8.92 -7.78 -4.94
N THR A 310 8.63 -6.94 -5.93
CA THR A 310 8.08 -5.59 -5.70
C THR A 310 6.74 -5.66 -5.01
N ILE A 311 5.79 -6.48 -5.49
CA ILE A 311 4.49 -6.64 -4.82
C ILE A 311 4.64 -7.14 -3.37
N ALA A 312 5.61 -8.03 -3.12
CA ALA A 312 5.89 -8.55 -1.78
C ALA A 312 6.59 -7.54 -0.85
N SER A 313 7.09 -6.44 -1.38
CA SER A 313 7.87 -5.44 -0.65
C SER A 313 7.25 -4.04 -0.60
N PHE A 314 6.28 -3.75 -1.45
CA PHE A 314 5.65 -2.43 -1.62
C PHE A 314 4.17 -2.49 -1.25
N ASN A 315 3.70 -1.54 -0.45
CA ASN A 315 2.31 -1.44 0.03
C ASN A 315 1.76 -2.75 0.63
N ILE A 316 2.59 -3.40 1.46
CA ILE A 316 2.37 -4.75 1.97
C ILE A 316 1.04 -4.88 2.70
N ASN A 317 0.68 -3.87 3.49
CA ASN A 317 -0.54 -3.91 4.30
C ASN A 317 -1.81 -3.85 3.47
N THR A 318 -1.83 -3.04 2.41
CA THR A 318 -2.97 -2.98 1.48
C THR A 318 -3.09 -4.29 0.68
N ASN A 319 -1.96 -4.83 0.21
CA ASN A 319 -1.93 -6.11 -0.50
C ASN A 319 -2.42 -7.26 0.41
N ALA A 320 -1.97 -7.30 1.67
CA ALA A 320 -2.44 -8.27 2.66
C ALA A 320 -3.93 -8.10 2.99
N TRP A 321 -4.41 -6.85 3.08
CA TRP A 321 -5.81 -6.54 3.27
C TRP A 321 -6.67 -7.05 2.11
N ALA A 322 -6.29 -6.74 0.87
CA ALA A 322 -7.00 -7.18 -0.33
C ALA A 322 -7.00 -8.72 -0.46
N ALA A 323 -5.87 -9.35 -0.16
CA ALA A 323 -5.79 -10.82 -0.13
C ALA A 323 -6.73 -11.43 0.91
N ARG A 324 -6.85 -10.86 2.12
CA ARG A 324 -7.68 -11.39 3.20
C ARG A 324 -9.17 -11.12 2.99
N HIS A 325 -9.53 -9.89 2.60
CA HIS A 325 -10.92 -9.45 2.58
C HIS A 325 -11.59 -9.51 1.20
N VAL A 326 -10.83 -9.66 0.12
CA VAL A 326 -11.36 -9.82 -1.24
C VAL A 326 -10.96 -11.18 -1.80
N PHE A 327 -9.69 -11.41 -2.10
CA PHE A 327 -9.23 -12.59 -2.82
C PHE A 327 -9.64 -13.91 -2.13
N LYS A 328 -9.33 -14.06 -0.82
CA LYS A 328 -9.66 -15.28 -0.07
C LYS A 328 -11.17 -15.47 0.13
N ARG A 329 -11.96 -14.38 0.09
CA ARG A 329 -13.44 -14.44 0.20
C ARG A 329 -14.10 -14.93 -1.09
N LEU A 330 -13.42 -14.81 -2.23
CA LEU A 330 -13.90 -15.24 -3.53
C LEU A 330 -13.51 -16.70 -3.88
N LYS A 331 -12.99 -17.48 -2.93
CA LYS A 331 -12.63 -18.90 -3.14
C LYS A 331 -13.80 -19.75 -3.62
N PHE A 332 -15.03 -19.40 -3.26
CA PHE A 332 -16.25 -20.10 -3.70
C PHE A 332 -16.44 -20.08 -5.22
N LEU A 333 -15.79 -19.16 -5.94
CA LEU A 333 -15.81 -19.12 -7.41
C LEU A 333 -15.07 -20.28 -8.07
N GLY A 334 -14.26 -21.06 -7.30
CA GLY A 334 -13.49 -22.19 -7.82
C GLY A 334 -12.38 -21.83 -8.82
N ASN A 335 -12.21 -20.53 -9.14
CA ASN A 335 -11.27 -20.05 -10.14
C ASN A 335 -10.34 -18.97 -9.54
N LYS A 336 -9.06 -19.32 -9.38
CA LYS A 336 -8.04 -18.42 -8.81
C LYS A 336 -7.79 -17.18 -9.66
N THR A 337 -7.82 -17.32 -10.99
CA THR A 337 -7.60 -16.21 -11.93
C THR A 337 -8.75 -15.20 -11.83
N LEU A 338 -10.00 -15.68 -11.80
CA LEU A 338 -11.17 -14.81 -11.64
C LEU A 338 -11.14 -14.07 -10.29
N SER A 339 -10.77 -14.77 -9.20
CA SER A 339 -10.60 -14.13 -7.90
C SER A 339 -9.51 -13.06 -7.92
N HIS A 340 -8.40 -13.28 -8.64
CA HIS A 340 -7.33 -12.30 -8.80
C HIS A 340 -7.78 -11.08 -9.61
N VAL A 341 -8.41 -11.30 -10.76
CA VAL A 341 -8.98 -10.21 -11.58
C VAL A 341 -9.98 -9.37 -10.79
N ALA A 342 -10.90 -10.02 -10.05
CA ALA A 342 -11.87 -9.32 -9.22
C ALA A 342 -11.19 -8.50 -8.09
N THR A 343 -10.07 -8.99 -7.53
CA THR A 343 -9.31 -8.26 -6.52
C THR A 343 -8.62 -7.04 -7.11
N LEU A 344 -8.02 -7.16 -8.29
CA LEU A 344 -7.39 -6.02 -8.99
C LEU A 344 -8.44 -4.99 -9.44
N LEU A 345 -9.60 -5.45 -9.91
CA LEU A 345 -10.71 -4.54 -10.24
C LEU A 345 -11.19 -3.76 -9.00
N PHE A 346 -11.31 -4.45 -7.86
CA PHE A 346 -11.60 -3.77 -6.59
C PHE A 346 -10.54 -2.70 -6.27
N LEU A 347 -9.25 -3.04 -6.34
CA LEU A 347 -8.17 -2.10 -6.09
C LEU A 347 -8.19 -0.93 -7.07
N THR A 348 -8.48 -1.18 -8.35
CA THR A 348 -8.65 -0.14 -9.37
C THR A 348 -9.73 0.87 -8.97
N ILE A 349 -10.92 0.38 -8.62
CA ILE A 349 -12.07 1.22 -8.23
C ILE A 349 -11.78 1.95 -6.91
N TRP A 350 -11.11 1.30 -5.98
CA TRP A 350 -10.72 1.89 -4.70
C TRP A 350 -9.72 3.05 -4.86
N HIS A 351 -8.81 2.99 -5.86
CA HIS A 351 -7.89 4.09 -6.14
C HIS A 351 -8.56 5.31 -6.78
N GLY A 352 -9.67 5.12 -7.51
CA GLY A 352 -10.43 6.21 -8.10
C GLY A 352 -11.07 5.88 -9.44
N LEU A 353 -11.64 6.92 -10.08
CA LEU A 353 -12.44 6.77 -11.31
C LEU A 353 -11.65 7.06 -12.60
N HIS A 354 -10.35 7.36 -12.49
CA HIS A 354 -9.54 7.69 -13.67
C HIS A 354 -9.17 6.44 -14.49
N SER A 355 -9.19 6.58 -15.81
CA SER A 355 -8.83 5.51 -16.77
C SER A 355 -7.43 4.96 -16.55
N GLY A 356 -6.52 5.79 -16.06
CA GLY A 356 -5.14 5.42 -15.78
C GLY A 356 -5.00 4.32 -14.73
N TYR A 357 -5.87 4.26 -13.74
CA TYR A 357 -5.84 3.18 -12.75
C TYR A 357 -6.21 1.83 -13.36
N ILE A 358 -7.22 1.81 -14.25
CA ILE A 358 -7.62 0.57 -14.96
C ILE A 358 -6.43 0.04 -15.76
N LEU A 359 -5.75 0.92 -16.47
CA LEU A 359 -4.63 0.53 -17.32
C LEU A 359 -3.42 0.07 -16.49
N CYS A 360 -3.07 0.78 -15.41
CA CYS A 360 -1.99 0.39 -14.50
C CYS A 360 -2.19 -1.02 -13.93
N PHE A 361 -3.35 -1.30 -13.33
CA PHE A 361 -3.62 -2.61 -12.72
C PHE A 361 -3.80 -3.73 -13.75
N SER A 362 -4.29 -3.40 -14.95
CA SER A 362 -4.32 -4.36 -16.07
C SER A 362 -2.92 -4.74 -16.52
N MET A 363 -2.01 -3.76 -16.62
CA MET A 363 -0.60 -4.00 -16.91
C MET A 363 0.08 -4.80 -15.80
N GLU A 364 -0.17 -4.49 -14.53
CA GLU A 364 0.35 -5.28 -13.40
C GLU A 364 -0.07 -6.75 -13.50
N PHE A 365 -1.35 -7.02 -13.75
CA PHE A 365 -1.84 -8.39 -13.94
C PHE A 365 -1.11 -9.10 -15.07
N PHE A 366 -0.92 -8.41 -16.19
CA PHE A 366 -0.29 -8.97 -17.38
C PHE A 366 1.19 -9.24 -17.14
N ILE A 367 1.93 -8.29 -16.58
CA ILE A 367 3.34 -8.41 -16.20
C ILE A 367 3.56 -9.61 -15.27
N ILE A 368 2.78 -9.71 -14.19
CA ILE A 368 2.88 -10.82 -13.23
C ILE A 368 2.54 -12.17 -13.88
N THR A 369 1.60 -12.20 -14.82
CA THR A 369 1.26 -13.42 -15.55
C THR A 369 2.44 -13.90 -16.41
N VAL A 370 3.09 -12.99 -17.13
CA VAL A 370 4.27 -13.28 -17.95
C VAL A 370 5.46 -13.70 -17.06
N GLU A 371 5.71 -12.97 -15.98
CA GLU A 371 6.78 -13.31 -15.03
C GLU A 371 6.62 -14.71 -14.45
N ARG A 372 5.42 -15.09 -14.02
CA ARG A 372 5.15 -16.45 -13.50
C ARG A 372 5.41 -17.54 -14.55
N GLN A 373 5.05 -17.30 -15.82
CA GLN A 373 5.34 -18.24 -16.90
C GLN A 373 6.83 -18.35 -17.16
N ALA A 374 7.56 -17.23 -17.14
CA ALA A 374 9.02 -17.20 -17.30
C ALA A 374 9.73 -17.91 -16.14
N GLN A 375 9.32 -17.66 -14.89
CA GLN A 375 9.87 -18.37 -13.73
C GLN A 375 9.62 -19.88 -13.80
N ALA A 376 8.42 -20.30 -14.17
CA ALA A 376 8.10 -21.72 -14.35
C ALA A 376 8.96 -22.34 -15.45
N LEU A 377 9.21 -21.62 -16.55
CA LEU A 377 10.10 -22.07 -17.62
C LEU A 377 11.55 -22.26 -17.12
N VAL A 378 12.07 -21.31 -16.33
CA VAL A 378 13.43 -21.41 -15.76
C VAL A 378 13.53 -22.62 -14.84
N LEU A 379 12.55 -22.86 -13.98
CA LEU A 379 12.54 -23.99 -13.03
C LEU A 379 12.41 -25.36 -13.74
N ASP A 380 11.62 -25.41 -14.81
CA ASP A 380 11.34 -26.66 -15.52
C ASP A 380 12.42 -26.99 -16.59
N SER A 381 13.32 -26.06 -16.94
CA SER A 381 14.38 -26.22 -17.92
C SER A 381 15.74 -26.45 -17.26
N PRO A 382 16.39 -27.65 -17.41
CA PRO A 382 17.72 -27.88 -16.87
C PRO A 382 18.79 -26.91 -17.39
N LEU A 383 18.69 -26.50 -18.66
CA LEU A 383 19.58 -25.51 -19.26
C LEU A 383 19.47 -24.15 -18.57
N LEU A 384 18.25 -23.62 -18.41
CA LEU A 384 18.02 -22.31 -17.79
C LEU A 384 18.34 -22.33 -16.29
N THR A 385 18.04 -23.43 -15.60
CA THR A 385 18.42 -23.63 -14.19
C THR A 385 19.95 -23.66 -14.04
N SER A 386 20.65 -24.32 -14.94
CA SER A 386 22.14 -24.34 -14.94
C SER A 386 22.70 -22.93 -15.18
N LEU A 387 22.15 -22.18 -16.11
CA LEU A 387 22.53 -20.78 -16.36
C LEU A 387 22.28 -19.88 -15.14
N ALA A 388 21.13 -20.04 -14.49
CA ALA A 388 20.78 -19.29 -13.28
C ALA A 388 21.70 -19.61 -12.08
N ASN A 389 22.35 -20.78 -12.06
CA ASN A 389 23.32 -21.19 -11.04
C ASN A 389 24.78 -21.03 -11.49
N SER A 390 25.01 -20.44 -12.64
CA SER A 390 26.36 -20.28 -13.23
C SER A 390 27.04 -19.00 -12.71
N HIS A 391 28.36 -18.90 -12.97
CA HIS A 391 29.15 -17.69 -12.71
C HIS A 391 28.67 -16.45 -13.50
N PHE A 392 27.84 -16.63 -14.54
CA PHE A 392 27.23 -15.55 -15.29
C PHE A 392 25.98 -14.94 -14.62
N TYR A 393 25.47 -15.55 -13.55
CA TYR A 393 24.26 -15.07 -12.88
C TYR A 393 24.34 -13.60 -12.43
N PRO A 394 25.46 -13.07 -11.90
CA PRO A 394 25.55 -11.64 -11.53
C PRO A 394 25.28 -10.72 -12.71
N PHE A 395 25.74 -11.06 -13.91
CA PHE A 395 25.44 -10.29 -15.13
C PHE A 395 23.96 -10.39 -15.50
N VAL A 396 23.39 -11.59 -15.47
CA VAL A 396 21.96 -11.82 -15.71
C VAL A 396 21.11 -11.01 -14.72
N TYR A 397 21.51 -11.01 -13.45
CA TYR A 397 20.84 -10.24 -12.40
C TYR A 397 20.84 -8.72 -12.70
N ILE A 398 21.97 -8.15 -13.10
CA ILE A 398 22.08 -6.71 -13.45
C ILE A 398 21.14 -6.38 -14.62
N VAL A 399 21.13 -7.20 -15.67
CA VAL A 399 20.23 -7.02 -16.82
C VAL A 399 18.76 -7.12 -16.39
N GLN A 400 18.40 -8.10 -15.60
CA GLN A 400 17.06 -8.26 -15.06
C GLN A 400 16.65 -7.07 -14.18
N GLN A 401 17.57 -6.58 -13.34
CA GLN A 401 17.33 -5.41 -12.49
C GLN A 401 17.04 -4.15 -13.31
N PHE A 402 17.82 -3.94 -14.39
CA PHE A 402 17.58 -2.82 -15.30
C PHE A 402 16.22 -2.92 -16.01
N ILE A 403 15.89 -4.10 -16.55
CA ILE A 403 14.61 -4.38 -17.19
C ILE A 403 13.45 -4.20 -16.18
N HIS A 404 13.61 -4.71 -14.96
CA HIS A 404 12.62 -4.58 -13.89
C HIS A 404 12.32 -3.09 -13.60
N TRP A 405 13.34 -2.26 -13.38
CA TRP A 405 13.13 -0.84 -13.09
C TRP A 405 12.56 -0.07 -14.29
N LEU A 406 12.98 -0.39 -15.51
CA LEU A 406 12.40 0.18 -16.72
C LEU A 406 10.89 -0.05 -16.79
N PHE A 407 10.47 -1.29 -16.56
CA PHE A 407 9.06 -1.66 -16.60
C PHE A 407 8.31 -1.46 -15.28
N MET A 408 8.97 -1.06 -14.19
CA MET A 408 8.30 -0.52 -13.01
C MET A 408 7.81 0.91 -13.24
N GLY A 409 8.61 1.76 -13.89
CA GLY A 409 8.20 3.12 -14.24
C GLY A 409 7.07 3.16 -15.27
N TYR A 410 7.06 2.22 -16.20
CA TYR A 410 6.11 2.19 -17.32
C TYR A 410 4.63 2.10 -16.87
N PRO A 411 4.17 1.15 -16.02
CA PRO A 411 2.79 1.11 -15.53
C PRO A 411 2.41 2.29 -14.63
N LEU A 412 3.39 3.00 -14.06
CA LEU A 412 3.13 4.19 -13.25
C LEU A 412 2.72 5.39 -14.08
N VAL A 413 3.06 5.44 -15.37
CA VAL A 413 2.67 6.53 -16.27
C VAL A 413 1.16 6.78 -16.21
N PRO A 414 0.28 5.82 -16.52
CA PRO A 414 -1.16 6.04 -16.42
C PRO A 414 -1.64 6.24 -14.98
N PHE A 415 -0.98 5.61 -13.99
CA PHE A 415 -1.34 5.78 -12.58
C PHE A 415 -1.16 7.22 -12.11
N CYS A 416 -0.11 7.91 -12.55
CA CYS A 416 0.22 9.26 -12.10
C CYS A 416 -0.36 10.35 -13.02
N LEU A 417 -0.57 10.07 -14.30
CA LEU A 417 -1.11 11.05 -15.26
C LEU A 417 -2.64 11.02 -15.40
N PHE A 418 -3.32 10.04 -14.84
CA PHE A 418 -4.76 9.89 -14.66
C PHE A 418 -5.59 9.82 -15.95
N THR A 419 -5.54 10.88 -16.80
CA THR A 419 -6.45 11.05 -17.93
C THR A 419 -5.93 10.38 -19.21
N TYR A 420 -6.89 9.97 -20.05
CA TYR A 420 -6.62 9.20 -21.26
C TYR A 420 -5.64 9.90 -22.22
N ASP A 421 -5.84 11.17 -22.47
CA ASP A 421 -5.02 11.98 -23.37
C ASP A 421 -3.56 12.07 -22.90
N LYS A 422 -3.34 12.29 -21.60
CA LYS A 422 -2.00 12.43 -21.01
C LYS A 422 -1.21 11.12 -21.09
N TRP A 423 -1.74 10.01 -20.56
CA TRP A 423 -0.99 8.76 -20.59
C TRP A 423 -0.87 8.18 -22.01
N LEU A 424 -1.85 8.42 -22.90
CA LEU A 424 -1.76 7.98 -24.27
C LEU A 424 -0.64 8.71 -25.01
N LYS A 425 -0.47 10.03 -24.81
CA LYS A 425 0.64 10.82 -25.40
C LYS A 425 1.98 10.20 -25.01
N VAL A 426 2.20 9.90 -23.72
CA VAL A 426 3.46 9.30 -23.26
C VAL A 426 3.66 7.89 -23.82
N TYR A 427 2.65 7.04 -23.82
CA TYR A 427 2.78 5.69 -24.38
C TYR A 427 3.01 5.68 -25.87
N SER A 428 2.38 6.58 -26.62
CA SER A 428 2.60 6.75 -28.06
C SER A 428 4.03 7.19 -28.34
N SER A 429 4.57 8.10 -27.53
CA SER A 429 5.94 8.57 -27.68
C SER A 429 7.00 7.47 -27.53
N VAL A 430 6.71 6.43 -26.75
CA VAL A 430 7.57 5.25 -26.60
C VAL A 430 7.04 4.02 -27.36
N TYR A 431 6.18 4.22 -28.36
CA TYR A 431 5.66 3.18 -29.26
C TYR A 431 5.03 1.98 -28.52
N PHE A 432 4.41 2.21 -27.37
CA PHE A 432 3.84 1.15 -26.54
C PHE A 432 4.81 0.01 -26.20
N CYS A 433 6.12 0.31 -26.10
CA CYS A 433 7.17 -0.69 -26.00
C CYS A 433 6.95 -1.70 -24.85
N GLY A 434 6.40 -1.27 -23.71
CA GLY A 434 6.09 -2.18 -22.61
C GLY A 434 4.97 -3.15 -22.94
N HIS A 435 3.88 -2.68 -23.57
CA HIS A 435 2.79 -3.55 -24.03
C HIS A 435 3.30 -4.57 -25.05
N LEU A 436 4.09 -4.12 -26.04
CA LEU A 436 4.65 -4.99 -27.05
C LEU A 436 5.63 -6.01 -26.45
N PHE A 437 6.50 -5.58 -25.55
CA PHE A 437 7.48 -6.47 -24.89
C PHE A 437 6.76 -7.61 -24.16
N PHE A 438 5.79 -7.31 -23.28
CA PHE A 438 5.10 -8.33 -22.53
C PHE A 438 4.17 -9.18 -23.40
N LEU A 439 3.55 -8.61 -24.44
CA LEU A 439 2.77 -9.39 -25.40
C LEU A 439 3.63 -10.40 -26.16
N VAL A 440 4.77 -9.95 -26.67
CA VAL A 440 5.74 -10.83 -27.38
C VAL A 440 6.26 -11.92 -26.43
N ALA A 441 6.62 -11.55 -25.20
CA ALA A 441 7.04 -12.51 -24.18
C ALA A 441 5.95 -13.55 -23.90
N TYR A 442 4.70 -13.11 -23.70
CA TYR A 442 3.56 -13.99 -23.46
C TYR A 442 3.35 -15.01 -24.59
N LEU A 443 3.50 -14.57 -25.84
CA LEU A 443 3.35 -15.43 -27.01
C LEU A 443 4.52 -16.39 -27.21
N ILE A 444 5.75 -15.98 -26.90
CA ILE A 444 6.97 -16.77 -27.12
C ILE A 444 7.20 -17.80 -26.01
N LEU A 445 6.90 -17.49 -24.74
CA LEU A 445 7.15 -18.38 -23.61
C LEU A 445 6.60 -19.81 -23.77
N PRO A 446 5.38 -20.04 -24.29
CA PRO A 446 4.88 -21.38 -24.55
C PRO A 446 5.73 -22.16 -25.58
N PHE A 447 6.24 -21.50 -26.62
CA PHE A 447 7.10 -22.13 -27.63
C PHE A 447 8.46 -22.48 -27.03
N LEU A 448 9.08 -21.57 -26.26
CA LEU A 448 10.32 -21.83 -25.53
C LEU A 448 10.15 -23.00 -24.57
N ARG A 449 9.00 -23.13 -23.92
CA ARG A 449 8.70 -24.27 -23.05
C ARG A 449 8.69 -25.61 -23.83
N ILE A 450 8.20 -25.58 -25.07
CA ILE A 450 8.17 -26.78 -25.92
C ILE A 450 9.60 -27.24 -26.28
N THR A 451 10.52 -26.32 -26.47
CA THR A 451 11.88 -26.63 -26.91
C THR A 451 12.82 -26.89 -25.75
N LEU A 452 12.69 -26.19 -24.63
CA LEU A 452 13.67 -26.19 -23.54
C LEU A 452 13.31 -27.12 -22.36
N VAL A 453 12.05 -27.59 -22.27
CA VAL A 453 11.61 -28.49 -21.18
C VAL A 453 11.52 -29.92 -21.69
N PRO A 454 12.19 -30.91 -21.08
CA PRO A 454 12.14 -32.32 -21.45
C PRO A 454 10.71 -32.89 -21.47
N LYS A 455 10.43 -33.79 -22.44
CA LYS A 455 9.07 -34.35 -22.63
C LYS A 455 8.57 -35.17 -21.43
N LYS A 456 9.47 -35.79 -20.65
CA LYS A 456 9.13 -36.63 -19.49
C LYS A 456 8.41 -35.82 -18.38
N ASP A 457 8.91 -34.64 -18.10
CA ASP A 457 8.35 -33.76 -17.04
C ASP A 457 7.01 -33.12 -17.42
N ARG A 458 6.62 -33.16 -18.71
CA ARG A 458 5.34 -32.65 -19.19
C ARG A 458 4.18 -33.60 -18.91
N ARG A 459 4.41 -34.91 -18.77
CA ARG A 459 3.33 -35.89 -18.54
C ARG A 459 2.95 -36.00 -17.07
N GLU A 460 3.91 -35.82 -16.15
CA GLU A 460 3.66 -35.91 -14.71
C GLU A 460 2.84 -34.72 -14.19
N LYS A 461 3.06 -33.50 -14.70
CA LYS A 461 2.29 -32.29 -14.30
C LYS A 461 0.89 -32.15 -14.89
N LYS A 462 0.45 -33.08 -15.77
CA LYS A 462 -0.94 -33.11 -16.27
C LYS A 462 -1.85 -34.02 -15.45
N GLN A 463 -1.29 -34.73 -14.43
CA GLN A 463 -2.05 -35.65 -13.56
C GLN A 463 -2.30 -35.11 -12.16
N ASP A 464 -1.72 -33.94 -11.80
CA ASP A 464 -2.00 -33.17 -10.58
C ASP A 464 -2.85 -31.90 -10.90
#